data_00730967564f2f3eba776eb33b8613e9
#
_entry.id   00730967564f2f3eba776eb33b8613e9
#
_cell.length_a   1.000
_cell.length_b   1.000
_cell.length_c   1.000
_cell.angle_alpha   90.00
_cell.angle_beta   90.00
_cell.angle_gamma   90.00
#
_symmetry.space_group_name_H-M   'P 1'
#
loop_
_entity.id
_entity.type
_entity.pdbx_description
1 polymer ?
#
loop_
_entity_poly.entity_id
_entity_poly.type
_entity_poly.pdbx_seq_one_letter_code
_entity_poly.pdbx_strand_id
1 'polypeptide(L)'
;MKKLLLFLAAAAVIFASCSKKKDNTPTPEPTPVTKTVLAGMDASGITLYGDVAYTYTYDADYRLTNIYEVTLSDNYVVRDINFTYSDGHISITGITEGYDLTAECTLDEQGRMTEMTRSVVSTTTGFTSNRTFIYTYDADGRMATTTQISEGDELTHTFVWENGELVSTYTGTGTANGDMVLSFETSDAPAQALFYLMKYDGDVSELCHQGCFGTLPVHMPSTRSLTVYMNGIPIHTNTSEYVYTVENGRLATCQENEGSSFTFHWGMMK
;
A
#
# COMPACT_ATOMS: atom_id res chain seq x y z
N MET A 1 0.22 11.47 -67.62
CA MET A 1 1.61 11.47 -68.11
C MET A 1 2.42 12.49 -67.30
N LYS A 2 3.23 12.03 -66.36
CA LYS A 2 4.44 12.71 -65.86
C LYS A 2 5.20 11.69 -65.00
N LYS A 3 6.41 11.44 -65.38
CA LYS A 3 7.30 10.36 -64.92
C LYS A 3 7.87 10.69 -63.54
N LEU A 4 7.83 9.69 -62.68
CA LEU A 4 8.51 9.66 -61.38
C LEU A 4 9.96 9.25 -61.58
N LEU A 5 10.92 10.09 -61.23
CA LEU A 5 12.35 9.80 -61.23
C LEU A 5 12.78 9.30 -59.83
N LEU A 6 13.22 8.04 -59.78
CA LEU A 6 13.87 7.44 -58.62
C LEU A 6 15.34 7.88 -58.59
N PHE A 7 15.79 8.51 -57.51
CA PHE A 7 17.23 8.68 -57.22
C PHE A 7 17.65 7.61 -56.19
N LEU A 8 18.43 6.64 -56.66
CA LEU A 8 19.20 5.72 -55.84
C LEU A 8 20.52 6.41 -55.48
N ALA A 9 20.73 6.72 -54.19
CA ALA A 9 22.03 7.12 -53.68
C ALA A 9 22.70 5.90 -53.03
N ALA A 10 23.72 5.35 -53.67
CA ALA A 10 24.57 4.30 -53.13
C ALA A 10 25.58 4.95 -52.17
N ALA A 11 25.46 4.70 -50.86
CA ALA A 11 26.49 5.06 -49.90
C ALA A 11 27.49 3.91 -49.76
N ALA A 12 28.72 4.13 -50.23
CA ALA A 12 29.86 3.24 -50.03
C ALA A 12 30.31 3.32 -48.57
N VAL A 13 30.14 2.23 -47.82
CA VAL A 13 30.65 2.11 -46.44
C VAL A 13 32.12 1.65 -46.53
N ILE A 14 33.04 2.56 -46.23
CA ILE A 14 34.46 2.26 -46.09
C ILE A 14 34.66 1.60 -44.72
N PHE A 15 34.94 0.30 -44.66
CA PHE A 15 35.38 -0.39 -43.44
C PHE A 15 36.82 0.00 -43.14
N ALA A 16 37.02 0.98 -42.27
CA ALA A 16 38.31 1.19 -41.63
C ALA A 16 38.46 0.16 -40.51
N SER A 17 39.26 -0.87 -40.76
CA SER A 17 39.69 -1.85 -39.77
C SER A 17 40.63 -1.17 -38.77
N CYS A 18 40.11 -0.62 -37.69
CA CYS A 18 40.86 -0.26 -36.48
C CYS A 18 40.99 -1.50 -35.60
N SER A 19 42.16 -2.10 -35.57
CA SER A 19 42.53 -3.08 -34.54
C SER A 19 42.57 -2.39 -33.17
N LYS A 20 41.45 -2.39 -32.45
CA LYS A 20 41.44 -1.97 -31.04
C LYS A 20 42.19 -3.00 -30.22
N LYS A 21 43.32 -2.59 -29.63
CA LYS A 21 43.87 -3.27 -28.45
C LYS A 21 42.73 -3.54 -27.45
N LYS A 22 42.54 -4.80 -27.05
CA LYS A 22 41.66 -5.12 -25.94
C LYS A 22 42.25 -4.47 -24.69
N ASP A 23 41.67 -3.34 -24.27
CA ASP A 23 41.87 -2.80 -22.95
C ASP A 23 41.17 -3.79 -22.00
N ASN A 24 41.98 -4.59 -21.30
CA ASN A 24 41.52 -5.47 -20.21
C ASN A 24 41.28 -4.69 -18.92
N THR A 25 40.77 -3.48 -18.97
CA THR A 25 40.32 -2.77 -17.77
C THR A 25 39.07 -3.50 -17.29
N PRO A 26 39.08 -4.09 -16.07
CA PRO A 26 37.88 -4.73 -15.54
C PRO A 26 36.75 -3.70 -15.53
N THR A 27 35.62 -4.04 -16.14
CA THR A 27 34.40 -3.24 -16.02
C THR A 27 34.12 -3.09 -14.52
N PRO A 28 33.99 -1.88 -13.98
CA PRO A 28 33.65 -1.73 -12.56
C PRO A 28 32.39 -2.52 -12.29
N GLU A 29 32.48 -3.38 -11.29
CA GLU A 29 31.32 -4.12 -10.79
C GLU A 29 30.26 -3.09 -10.39
N PRO A 30 29.00 -3.22 -10.84
CA PRO A 30 27.96 -2.24 -10.50
C PRO A 30 27.87 -2.14 -8.97
N THR A 31 28.02 -0.94 -8.45
CA THR A 31 27.87 -0.68 -7.01
C THR A 31 26.47 -1.16 -6.59
N PRO A 32 26.35 -2.00 -5.55
CA PRO A 32 25.05 -2.46 -5.11
C PRO A 32 24.16 -1.27 -4.78
N VAL A 33 22.98 -1.20 -5.39
CA VAL A 33 21.99 -0.18 -5.08
C VAL A 33 21.40 -0.55 -3.72
N THR A 34 21.63 0.28 -2.71
CA THR A 34 20.98 0.12 -1.41
C THR A 34 19.63 0.83 -1.44
N LYS A 35 18.57 0.13 -1.05
CA LYS A 35 17.23 0.72 -0.87
C LYS A 35 16.88 0.74 0.62
N THR A 36 16.32 1.84 1.07
CA THR A 36 15.80 1.92 2.44
C THR A 36 14.34 1.48 2.45
N VAL A 37 13.99 0.60 3.36
CA VAL A 37 12.66 0.04 3.56
C VAL A 37 12.20 0.28 5.00
N LEU A 38 10.89 0.26 5.24
CA LEU A 38 10.34 0.21 6.59
C LEU A 38 10.61 -1.19 7.15
N ALA A 39 11.54 -1.32 8.09
CA ALA A 39 11.96 -2.61 8.64
C ALA A 39 11.10 -3.05 9.83
N GLY A 40 10.46 -2.10 10.51
CA GLY A 40 9.59 -2.39 11.65
C GLY A 40 8.89 -1.15 12.15
N MET A 41 8.05 -1.33 13.15
CA MET A 41 7.33 -0.26 13.81
C MET A 41 6.90 -0.70 15.20
N ASP A 42 6.98 0.21 16.17
CA ASP A 42 6.32 0.03 17.46
C ASP A 42 5.05 0.86 17.48
N ALA A 43 3.98 0.31 18.03
CA ALA A 43 2.71 0.99 18.15
C ALA A 43 2.12 0.81 19.55
N SER A 44 1.57 1.87 20.12
CA SER A 44 0.89 1.85 21.40
C SER A 44 -0.49 2.50 21.34
N GLY A 45 -1.39 2.05 22.20
CA GLY A 45 -2.75 2.59 22.32
C GLY A 45 -3.70 2.26 21.16
N ILE A 46 -3.33 1.41 20.21
CA ILE A 46 -4.11 1.14 18.98
C ILE A 46 -4.86 -0.19 18.97
N THR A 47 -4.51 -1.12 19.80
CA THR A 47 -5.04 -2.49 19.76
C THR A 47 -5.68 -2.92 21.07
N LEU A 48 -6.55 -3.93 20.99
CA LEU A 48 -7.08 -4.63 22.17
C LEU A 48 -5.99 -5.44 22.89
N TYR A 49 -4.84 -5.64 22.25
CA TYR A 49 -3.72 -6.44 22.76
C TYR A 49 -2.66 -5.58 23.48
N GLY A 50 -2.86 -4.24 23.56
CA GLY A 50 -1.91 -3.31 24.16
C GLY A 50 -0.83 -2.84 23.17
N ASP A 51 0.37 -2.58 23.68
CA ASP A 51 1.50 -2.13 22.86
C ASP A 51 2.06 -3.29 22.04
N VAL A 52 2.35 -3.06 20.76
CA VAL A 52 2.79 -4.07 19.81
C VAL A 52 4.03 -3.61 19.04
N ALA A 53 4.85 -4.58 18.61
CA ALA A 53 5.95 -4.38 17.70
C ALA A 53 5.70 -5.13 16.39
N TYR A 54 5.96 -4.45 15.27
CA TYR A 54 5.90 -5.00 13.92
C TYR A 54 7.31 -5.20 13.38
N THR A 55 7.51 -6.33 12.70
CA THR A 55 8.70 -6.59 11.91
C THR A 55 8.29 -6.89 10.48
N TYR A 56 8.97 -6.27 9.51
CA TYR A 56 8.72 -6.45 8.08
C TYR A 56 9.93 -7.12 7.43
N THR A 57 9.69 -8.20 6.70
CA THR A 57 10.73 -8.92 5.96
C THR A 57 10.51 -8.76 4.45
N TYR A 58 11.61 -8.63 3.71
CA TYR A 58 11.58 -8.39 2.26
C TYR A 58 12.48 -9.38 1.52
N ASP A 59 12.15 -9.70 0.27
CA ASP A 59 13.02 -10.45 -0.63
C ASP A 59 14.08 -9.55 -1.31
N ALA A 60 14.93 -10.17 -2.16
CA ALA A 60 15.99 -9.47 -2.87
C ALA A 60 15.46 -8.41 -3.87
N ASP A 61 14.21 -8.49 -4.28
CA ASP A 61 13.53 -7.54 -5.15
C ASP A 61 12.81 -6.43 -4.36
N TYR A 62 13.04 -6.35 -3.04
CA TYR A 62 12.41 -5.42 -2.11
C TYR A 62 10.89 -5.59 -1.97
N ARG A 63 10.36 -6.79 -2.27
CA ARG A 63 8.95 -7.09 -2.05
C ARG A 63 8.75 -7.61 -0.64
N LEU A 64 7.67 -7.15 0.02
CA LEU A 64 7.29 -7.56 1.37
C LEU A 64 6.97 -9.06 1.39
N THR A 65 7.70 -9.86 2.16
CA THR A 65 7.51 -11.32 2.24
C THR A 65 6.88 -11.77 3.55
N ASN A 66 7.01 -10.98 4.61
CA ASN A 66 6.37 -11.31 5.89
C ASN A 66 6.07 -10.06 6.71
N ILE A 67 4.95 -10.10 7.42
CA ILE A 67 4.58 -9.18 8.51
C ILE A 67 4.49 -10.01 9.78
N TYR A 68 5.27 -9.65 10.78
CA TYR A 68 5.24 -10.27 12.08
C TYR A 68 4.92 -9.22 13.15
N GLU A 69 3.83 -9.43 13.90
CA GLU A 69 3.33 -8.53 14.94
C GLU A 69 3.22 -9.28 16.26
N VAL A 70 3.82 -8.73 17.31
CA VAL A 70 3.78 -9.28 18.65
C VAL A 70 3.45 -8.22 19.67
N THR A 71 2.78 -8.63 20.77
CA THR A 71 2.62 -7.77 21.93
C THR A 71 3.95 -7.56 22.63
N LEU A 72 4.19 -6.35 23.15
CA LEU A 72 5.41 -6.03 23.90
C LEU A 72 5.36 -6.56 25.34
N SER A 73 4.19 -6.86 25.87
CA SER A 73 4.00 -7.31 27.25
C SER A 73 4.42 -8.77 27.48
N ASP A 74 4.08 -9.66 26.56
CA ASP A 74 4.21 -11.11 26.73
C ASP A 74 4.64 -11.87 25.47
N ASN A 75 4.97 -11.14 24.39
CA ASN A 75 5.36 -11.66 23.08
C ASN A 75 4.27 -12.55 22.43
N TYR A 76 3.00 -12.31 22.73
CA TYR A 76 1.92 -13.01 22.05
C TYR A 76 1.90 -12.60 20.57
N VAL A 77 1.84 -13.60 19.66
CA VAL A 77 1.80 -13.35 18.21
C VAL A 77 0.39 -12.92 17.84
N VAL A 78 0.27 -11.66 17.41
CA VAL A 78 -1.00 -11.08 16.94
C VAL A 78 -1.16 -11.36 15.43
N ARG A 79 -0.08 -11.16 14.66
CA ARG A 79 -0.06 -11.47 13.21
C ARG A 79 1.26 -12.14 12.81
N ASP A 80 1.16 -13.12 11.94
CA ASP A 80 2.29 -13.71 11.19
C ASP A 80 1.79 -14.03 9.79
N ILE A 81 1.98 -13.09 8.86
CA ILE A 81 1.42 -13.10 7.51
C ILE A 81 2.55 -13.20 6.50
N ASN A 82 2.46 -14.18 5.61
CA ASN A 82 3.44 -14.45 4.57
C ASN A 82 2.86 -14.11 3.18
N PHE A 83 3.71 -13.51 2.32
CA PHE A 83 3.39 -13.12 0.96
C PHE A 83 4.27 -13.89 -0.02
N THR A 84 3.64 -14.50 -1.02
CA THR A 84 4.30 -15.19 -2.11
C THR A 84 3.90 -14.56 -3.44
N TYR A 85 4.88 -14.16 -4.24
CA TYR A 85 4.67 -13.48 -5.51
C TYR A 85 4.86 -14.43 -6.68
N SER A 86 3.93 -14.40 -7.62
CA SER A 86 4.02 -15.04 -8.92
C SER A 86 3.61 -14.04 -10.01
N ASP A 87 3.64 -14.45 -11.28
CA ASP A 87 3.32 -13.56 -12.40
C ASP A 87 1.86 -13.09 -12.31
N GLY A 88 1.67 -11.78 -12.07
CA GLY A 88 0.36 -11.15 -11.92
C GLY A 88 -0.43 -11.52 -10.66
N HIS A 89 0.17 -12.20 -9.66
CA HIS A 89 -0.54 -12.66 -8.46
C HIS A 89 0.28 -12.52 -7.19
N ILE A 90 -0.43 -12.34 -6.05
CA ILE A 90 0.13 -12.45 -4.70
C ILE A 90 -0.75 -13.43 -3.91
N SER A 91 -0.14 -14.50 -3.41
CA SER A 91 -0.78 -15.42 -2.46
C SER A 91 -0.38 -15.03 -1.03
N ILE A 92 -1.35 -14.98 -0.13
CA ILE A 92 -1.19 -14.53 1.26
C ILE A 92 -1.67 -15.64 2.19
N THR A 93 -0.85 -16.00 3.17
CA THR A 93 -1.20 -17.02 4.17
C THR A 93 -0.66 -16.63 5.52
N GLY A 94 -1.34 -17.01 6.59
CA GLY A 94 -0.82 -16.77 7.93
C GLY A 94 -1.87 -16.77 9.00
N ILE A 95 -1.55 -16.11 10.11
CA ILE A 95 -2.41 -15.96 11.28
C ILE A 95 -2.63 -14.46 11.51
N THR A 96 -3.84 -14.06 11.82
CA THR A 96 -4.21 -12.71 12.22
C THR A 96 -5.26 -12.76 13.34
N GLU A 97 -4.94 -12.19 14.52
CA GLU A 97 -5.86 -12.04 15.65
C GLU A 97 -6.62 -13.34 16.06
N GLY A 98 -5.95 -14.50 15.96
CA GLY A 98 -6.55 -15.81 16.29
C GLY A 98 -7.38 -16.41 15.14
N TYR A 99 -7.18 -15.94 13.92
CA TYR A 99 -7.76 -16.51 12.72
C TYR A 99 -6.65 -16.98 11.76
N ASP A 100 -6.85 -18.13 11.12
CA ASP A 100 -6.08 -18.51 9.94
C ASP A 100 -6.54 -17.66 8.76
N LEU A 101 -5.59 -17.00 8.11
CA LEU A 101 -5.80 -16.14 6.93
C LEU A 101 -5.30 -16.83 5.67
N THR A 102 -6.13 -16.80 4.63
CA THR A 102 -5.70 -17.06 3.24
C THR A 102 -6.28 -15.99 2.34
N ALA A 103 -5.48 -15.48 1.39
CA ALA A 103 -5.99 -14.59 0.35
C ALA A 103 -5.22 -14.77 -0.96
N GLU A 104 -5.91 -14.51 -2.07
CA GLU A 104 -5.34 -14.49 -3.42
C GLU A 104 -5.65 -13.14 -4.06
N CYS A 105 -4.59 -12.48 -4.54
CA CYS A 105 -4.68 -11.18 -5.17
C CYS A 105 -4.32 -11.28 -6.65
N THR A 106 -5.10 -10.64 -7.51
CA THR A 106 -4.82 -10.47 -8.93
C THR A 106 -4.29 -9.06 -9.16
N LEU A 107 -3.20 -8.95 -9.94
CA LEU A 107 -2.56 -7.68 -10.27
C LEU A 107 -2.77 -7.36 -11.77
N ASP A 108 -2.87 -6.07 -12.08
CA ASP A 108 -2.83 -5.59 -13.47
C ASP A 108 -1.39 -5.53 -14.02
N GLU A 109 -1.24 -5.11 -15.29
CA GLU A 109 0.05 -4.97 -15.95
C GLU A 109 0.98 -3.92 -15.30
N GLN A 110 0.44 -3.02 -14.46
CA GLN A 110 1.19 -2.03 -13.67
C GLN A 110 1.56 -2.54 -12.27
N GLY A 111 1.17 -3.78 -11.92
CA GLY A 111 1.39 -4.38 -10.61
C GLY A 111 0.42 -3.93 -9.53
N ARG A 112 -0.71 -3.30 -9.91
CA ARG A 112 -1.74 -2.85 -8.98
C ARG A 112 -2.79 -3.94 -8.79
N MET A 113 -3.26 -4.10 -7.57
CA MET A 113 -4.29 -5.08 -7.21
C MET A 113 -5.62 -4.69 -7.84
N THR A 114 -6.23 -5.61 -8.59
CA THR A 114 -7.57 -5.43 -9.19
C THR A 114 -8.63 -6.21 -8.45
N GLU A 115 -8.25 -7.34 -7.85
CA GLU A 115 -9.14 -8.18 -7.07
C GLU A 115 -8.35 -8.85 -5.95
N MET A 116 -8.98 -9.07 -4.81
CA MET A 116 -8.50 -9.94 -3.75
C MET A 116 -9.67 -10.77 -3.23
N THR A 117 -9.51 -12.09 -3.20
CA THR A 117 -10.38 -13.00 -2.45
C THR A 117 -9.71 -13.35 -1.14
N ARG A 118 -10.44 -13.22 -0.03
CA ARG A 118 -9.92 -13.44 1.32
C ARG A 118 -10.82 -14.39 2.08
N SER A 119 -10.23 -15.34 2.78
CA SER A 119 -10.88 -16.23 3.74
C SER A 119 -10.18 -16.15 5.08
N VAL A 120 -10.94 -16.01 6.16
CA VAL A 120 -10.44 -16.15 7.53
C VAL A 120 -11.23 -17.22 8.25
N VAL A 121 -10.52 -18.06 8.98
CA VAL A 121 -11.09 -19.17 9.76
C VAL A 121 -10.71 -19.01 11.21
N SER A 122 -11.68 -18.87 12.12
CA SER A 122 -11.44 -18.80 13.55
C SER A 122 -10.74 -20.09 14.03
N THR A 123 -9.56 -19.96 14.62
CA THR A 123 -8.81 -21.10 15.17
C THR A 123 -9.51 -21.74 16.39
N THR A 124 -10.43 -21.01 17.03
CA THR A 124 -11.16 -21.44 18.21
C THR A 124 -12.50 -22.08 17.89
N THR A 125 -13.26 -21.48 16.95
CA THR A 125 -14.65 -21.89 16.65
C THR A 125 -14.82 -22.59 15.31
N GLY A 126 -13.83 -22.48 14.41
CA GLY A 126 -13.93 -22.93 13.02
C GLY A 126 -14.85 -22.08 12.15
N PHE A 127 -15.38 -20.95 12.66
CA PHE A 127 -16.20 -20.03 11.88
C PHE A 127 -15.37 -19.46 10.73
N THR A 128 -15.94 -19.49 9.51
CA THR A 128 -15.29 -18.99 8.31
C THR A 128 -16.00 -17.72 7.81
N SER A 129 -15.22 -16.70 7.45
CA SER A 129 -15.70 -15.50 6.77
C SER A 129 -14.94 -15.31 5.46
N ASN A 130 -15.69 -15.23 4.36
CA ASN A 130 -15.14 -15.01 3.02
C ASN A 130 -15.52 -13.60 2.54
N ARG A 131 -14.57 -12.92 1.92
CA ARG A 131 -14.78 -11.59 1.32
C ARG A 131 -14.04 -11.50 0.00
N THR A 132 -14.63 -10.75 -0.93
CA THR A 132 -13.97 -10.34 -2.17
C THR A 132 -13.86 -8.84 -2.17
N PHE A 133 -12.70 -8.32 -2.57
CA PHE A 133 -12.44 -6.90 -2.75
C PHE A 133 -12.13 -6.65 -4.21
N ILE A 134 -12.75 -5.63 -4.79
CA ILE A 134 -12.51 -5.19 -6.17
C ILE A 134 -11.99 -3.76 -6.12
N TYR A 135 -10.88 -3.51 -6.80
CA TYR A 135 -10.21 -2.21 -6.82
C TYR A 135 -10.26 -1.61 -8.21
N THR A 136 -10.55 -0.32 -8.31
CA THR A 136 -10.46 0.43 -9.56
C THR A 136 -9.57 1.65 -9.39
N TYR A 137 -9.00 2.11 -10.50
CA TYR A 137 -8.04 3.21 -10.50
C TYR A 137 -8.44 4.28 -11.53
N ASP A 138 -8.10 5.52 -11.23
CA ASP A 138 -8.26 6.63 -12.17
C ASP A 138 -7.13 6.67 -13.22
N ALA A 139 -7.17 7.65 -14.12
CA ALA A 139 -6.19 7.81 -15.19
C ALA A 139 -4.77 8.12 -14.68
N ASP A 140 -4.64 8.66 -13.46
CA ASP A 140 -3.36 8.96 -12.80
C ASP A 140 -2.84 7.77 -11.97
N GLY A 141 -3.53 6.63 -12.02
CA GLY A 141 -3.18 5.41 -11.31
C GLY A 141 -3.51 5.44 -9.82
N ARG A 142 -4.32 6.39 -9.35
CA ARG A 142 -4.77 6.49 -7.95
C ARG A 142 -6.03 5.66 -7.77
N MET A 143 -6.22 5.08 -6.58
CA MET A 143 -7.42 4.31 -6.25
C MET A 143 -8.68 5.16 -6.44
N ALA A 144 -9.61 4.71 -7.26
CA ALA A 144 -10.89 5.37 -7.50
C ALA A 144 -12.01 4.77 -6.64
N THR A 145 -12.09 3.44 -6.58
CA THR A 145 -13.05 2.74 -5.74
C THR A 145 -12.47 1.47 -5.14
N THR A 146 -13.01 1.07 -3.99
CA THR A 146 -12.88 -0.29 -3.44
C THR A 146 -14.27 -0.82 -3.16
N THR A 147 -14.61 -1.98 -3.72
CA THR A 147 -15.88 -2.67 -3.45
C THR A 147 -15.61 -3.93 -2.65
N GLN A 148 -16.15 -4.02 -1.44
CA GLN A 148 -16.14 -5.23 -0.62
C GLN A 148 -17.44 -5.99 -0.85
N ILE A 149 -17.34 -7.30 -1.12
CA ILE A 149 -18.46 -8.22 -1.29
C ILE A 149 -18.36 -9.26 -0.18
N SER A 150 -19.42 -9.43 0.60
CA SER A 150 -19.53 -10.42 1.69
C SER A 150 -20.94 -10.94 1.78
N GLU A 151 -21.14 -12.27 1.69
CA GLU A 151 -22.45 -12.94 1.80
C GLU A 151 -23.56 -12.39 0.87
N GLY A 152 -23.14 -11.74 -0.24
CA GLY A 152 -24.05 -11.14 -1.23
C GLY A 152 -24.31 -9.65 -1.01
N ASP A 153 -23.85 -9.07 0.09
CA ASP A 153 -23.87 -7.62 0.31
C ASP A 153 -22.63 -6.96 -0.30
N GLU A 154 -22.83 -5.80 -0.91
CA GLU A 154 -21.78 -5.00 -1.52
C GLU A 154 -21.64 -3.66 -0.79
N LEU A 155 -20.40 -3.29 -0.43
CA LEU A 155 -20.07 -1.99 0.11
C LEU A 155 -18.96 -1.35 -0.74
N THR A 156 -19.29 -0.25 -1.41
CA THR A 156 -18.33 0.49 -2.23
C THR A 156 -17.90 1.77 -1.51
N HIS A 157 -16.57 1.96 -1.40
CA HIS A 157 -15.92 3.21 -1.03
C HIS A 157 -15.44 3.92 -2.29
N THR A 158 -15.75 5.19 -2.43
CA THR A 158 -15.23 6.08 -3.49
C THR A 158 -14.15 6.98 -2.91
N PHE A 159 -13.06 7.19 -3.64
CA PHE A 159 -11.91 8.00 -3.25
C PHE A 159 -11.91 9.31 -4.04
N VAL A 160 -11.75 10.44 -3.35
CA VAL A 160 -11.73 11.78 -3.95
C VAL A 160 -10.34 12.37 -3.80
N TRP A 161 -9.75 12.75 -4.93
CA TRP A 161 -8.38 13.25 -5.01
C TRP A 161 -8.35 14.69 -5.51
N GLU A 162 -7.54 15.54 -4.87
CA GLU A 162 -7.28 16.92 -5.30
C GLU A 162 -5.79 17.20 -5.25
N ASN A 163 -5.19 17.69 -6.34
CA ASN A 163 -3.77 18.05 -6.41
C ASN A 163 -2.78 16.93 -5.98
N GLY A 164 -3.15 15.66 -6.17
CA GLY A 164 -2.34 14.51 -5.76
C GLY A 164 -2.53 14.09 -4.29
N GLU A 165 -3.42 14.74 -3.56
CA GLU A 165 -3.78 14.39 -2.19
C GLU A 165 -5.13 13.69 -2.13
N LEU A 166 -5.27 12.72 -1.22
CA LEU A 166 -6.55 12.14 -0.89
C LEU A 166 -7.28 13.06 0.08
N VAL A 167 -8.39 13.66 -0.37
CA VAL A 167 -9.15 14.63 0.44
C VAL A 167 -10.36 14.01 1.11
N SER A 168 -10.95 12.95 0.53
CA SER A 168 -12.01 12.20 1.20
C SER A 168 -12.22 10.81 0.61
N THR A 169 -12.90 9.95 1.39
CA THR A 169 -13.54 8.73 0.90
C THR A 169 -14.98 8.69 1.39
N TYR A 170 -15.88 8.06 0.63
CA TYR A 170 -17.27 7.93 1.07
C TYR A 170 -17.90 6.62 0.59
N THR A 171 -18.92 6.16 1.33
CA THR A 171 -19.79 5.04 0.94
C THR A 171 -21.07 5.57 0.29
N GLY A 172 -21.69 4.78 -0.57
CA GLY A 172 -22.95 5.10 -1.23
C GLY A 172 -22.88 6.40 -2.03
N THR A 173 -23.74 7.36 -1.71
CA THR A 173 -23.76 8.72 -2.30
C THR A 173 -23.00 9.75 -1.45
N GLY A 174 -22.49 9.33 -0.28
CA GLY A 174 -21.82 10.19 0.69
C GLY A 174 -22.77 10.96 1.63
N THR A 175 -24.07 10.87 1.44
CA THR A 175 -25.06 11.60 2.28
C THR A 175 -26.34 10.82 2.56
N ALA A 176 -26.52 9.61 2.03
CA ALA A 176 -27.69 8.77 2.29
C ALA A 176 -27.68 8.19 3.71
N ASN A 177 -28.75 7.47 4.07
CA ASN A 177 -28.84 6.79 5.35
C ASN A 177 -27.74 5.74 5.51
N GLY A 178 -26.94 5.89 6.56
CA GLY A 178 -25.84 5.00 6.86
C GLY A 178 -24.56 5.26 6.07
N ASP A 179 -24.57 6.24 5.14
CA ASP A 179 -23.35 6.61 4.43
C ASP A 179 -22.32 7.16 5.41
N MET A 180 -21.05 6.79 5.15
CA MET A 180 -19.90 7.29 5.88
C MET A 180 -19.03 8.13 4.96
N VAL A 181 -18.57 9.27 5.45
CA VAL A 181 -17.58 10.11 4.80
C VAL A 181 -16.36 10.21 5.71
N LEU A 182 -15.20 9.85 5.18
CA LEU A 182 -13.90 10.16 5.75
C LEU A 182 -13.34 11.35 5.01
N SER A 183 -13.03 12.43 5.68
CA SER A 183 -12.34 13.60 5.13
C SER A 183 -10.97 13.77 5.76
N PHE A 184 -10.03 14.32 5.00
CA PHE A 184 -8.64 14.46 5.39
C PHE A 184 -8.16 15.88 5.15
N GLU A 185 -7.36 16.41 6.08
CA GLU A 185 -6.52 17.59 5.87
C GLU A 185 -5.07 17.11 5.80
N THR A 186 -4.27 17.68 4.93
CA THR A 186 -2.89 17.26 4.69
C THR A 186 -1.91 17.93 5.67
N SER A 187 -0.83 17.23 6.00
CA SER A 187 0.35 17.77 6.71
C SER A 187 1.51 17.97 5.73
N ASP A 188 2.66 18.44 6.22
CA ASP A 188 3.90 18.48 5.44
C ASP A 188 4.71 17.16 5.52
N ALA A 189 4.23 16.17 6.27
CA ALA A 189 4.92 14.90 6.43
C ALA A 189 4.73 14.00 5.19
N PRO A 190 5.79 13.34 4.67
CA PRO A 190 5.69 12.50 3.48
C PRO A 190 4.82 11.26 3.74
N ALA A 191 4.02 10.85 2.73
CA ALA A 191 3.15 9.67 2.83
C ALA A 191 3.97 8.36 2.78
N GLN A 192 4.55 7.96 3.89
CA GLN A 192 5.43 6.80 4.02
C GLN A 192 4.87 5.68 4.92
N ALA A 193 3.77 5.93 5.63
CA ALA A 193 3.15 4.96 6.54
C ALA A 193 1.61 5.03 6.50
N LEU A 194 1.06 5.30 5.32
CA LEU A 194 -0.36 5.61 5.12
C LEU A 194 -1.30 4.47 5.54
N PHE A 195 -0.85 3.21 5.43
CA PHE A 195 -1.63 2.03 5.77
C PHE A 195 -2.18 2.02 7.22
N TYR A 196 -1.54 2.71 8.18
CA TYR A 196 -2.06 2.81 9.55
C TYR A 196 -3.25 3.75 9.67
N LEU A 197 -3.32 4.75 8.80
CA LEU A 197 -4.34 5.78 8.82
C LEU A 197 -5.50 5.50 7.89
N MET A 198 -5.27 4.64 6.89
CA MET A 198 -6.25 4.31 5.85
C MET A 198 -6.22 2.79 5.62
N LYS A 199 -7.16 2.10 6.25
CA LYS A 199 -7.32 0.65 6.03
C LYS A 199 -8.01 0.41 4.69
N TYR A 200 -7.23 0.09 3.67
CA TYR A 200 -7.76 -0.36 2.37
C TYR A 200 -8.29 -1.80 2.45
N ASP A 201 -7.62 -2.61 3.25
CA ASP A 201 -8.05 -3.90 3.74
C ASP A 201 -7.27 -4.20 5.02
N GLY A 202 -7.96 -4.66 6.04
CA GLY A 202 -7.44 -4.75 7.40
C GLY A 202 -6.15 -5.55 7.59
N ASP A 203 -5.91 -6.58 6.74
CA ASP A 203 -4.78 -7.49 6.96
C ASP A 203 -3.61 -7.29 5.98
N VAL A 204 -3.80 -6.56 4.88
CA VAL A 204 -2.80 -6.45 3.80
C VAL A 204 -2.54 -5.01 3.34
N SER A 205 -3.01 -4.04 4.12
CA SER A 205 -2.85 -2.61 3.81
C SER A 205 -1.37 -2.19 3.66
N GLU A 206 -0.44 -2.93 4.25
CA GLU A 206 1.00 -2.72 4.10
C GLU A 206 1.50 -2.88 2.65
N LEU A 207 0.77 -3.60 1.80
CA LEU A 207 1.06 -3.70 0.36
C LEU A 207 0.93 -2.36 -0.39
N CYS A 208 0.37 -1.31 0.24
CA CYS A 208 0.33 0.03 -0.35
C CYS A 208 1.74 0.56 -0.67
N HIS A 209 2.74 0.24 0.16
CA HIS A 209 4.14 0.61 -0.07
C HIS A 209 4.82 -0.16 -1.19
N GLN A 210 4.20 -1.24 -1.64
CA GLN A 210 4.65 -2.03 -2.80
C GLN A 210 4.02 -1.52 -4.12
N GLY A 211 3.19 -0.48 -4.06
CA GLY A 211 2.44 0.05 -5.21
C GLY A 211 1.19 -0.78 -5.57
N CYS A 212 0.87 -1.81 -4.78
CA CYS A 212 -0.26 -2.71 -5.08
C CYS A 212 -1.62 -2.00 -5.01
N PHE A 213 -1.71 -0.85 -4.34
CA PHE A 213 -2.90 0.00 -4.29
C PHE A 213 -2.78 1.27 -5.15
N GLY A 214 -1.86 1.27 -6.13
CA GLY A 214 -1.64 2.38 -7.05
C GLY A 214 -0.84 3.54 -6.45
N THR A 215 -1.04 4.74 -7.01
CA THR A 215 -0.34 5.95 -6.58
C THR A 215 -0.86 6.42 -5.22
N LEU A 216 0.05 6.58 -4.26
CA LEU A 216 -0.26 7.10 -2.92
C LEU A 216 -0.37 8.63 -2.92
N PRO A 217 -1.03 9.25 -1.91
CA PRO A 217 -0.95 10.68 -1.66
C PRO A 217 0.50 11.14 -1.49
N VAL A 218 0.76 12.43 -1.67
CA VAL A 218 2.11 13.00 -1.48
C VAL A 218 2.44 13.12 0.02
N HIS A 219 1.45 13.49 0.82
CA HIS A 219 1.62 13.75 2.24
C HIS A 219 0.71 12.89 3.12
N MET A 220 1.11 12.75 4.39
CA MET A 220 0.27 12.18 5.44
C MET A 220 -0.85 13.14 5.82
N PRO A 221 -2.04 12.67 6.25
CA PRO A 221 -3.07 13.56 6.77
C PRO A 221 -2.67 14.17 8.13
N SER A 222 -2.97 15.45 8.35
CA SER A 222 -2.91 16.09 9.67
C SER A 222 -4.17 15.82 10.48
N THR A 223 -5.31 15.65 9.80
CA THR A 223 -6.59 15.27 10.42
C THR A 223 -7.29 14.18 9.61
N ARG A 224 -8.09 13.39 10.31
CA ARG A 224 -9.05 12.44 9.72
C ARG A 224 -10.39 12.59 10.42
N SER A 225 -11.42 13.00 9.70
CA SER A 225 -12.78 13.13 10.27
C SER A 225 -13.71 12.11 9.64
N LEU A 226 -14.27 11.23 10.47
CA LEU A 226 -15.34 10.31 10.08
C LEU A 226 -16.69 10.95 10.39
N THR A 227 -17.54 11.11 9.38
CA THR A 227 -18.91 11.58 9.53
C THR A 227 -19.87 10.51 9.05
N VAL A 228 -20.89 10.20 9.86
CA VAL A 228 -21.99 9.28 9.53
C VAL A 228 -23.25 10.10 9.26
N TYR A 229 -23.96 9.77 8.19
CA TYR A 229 -25.15 10.49 7.75
C TYR A 229 -26.44 9.69 7.99
N MET A 230 -27.54 10.43 8.26
CA MET A 230 -28.91 9.94 8.26
C MET A 230 -29.81 10.97 7.57
N ASN A 231 -30.47 10.58 6.47
CA ASN A 231 -31.35 11.47 5.67
C ASN A 231 -30.65 12.78 5.22
N GLY A 232 -29.39 12.71 4.82
CA GLY A 232 -28.60 13.87 4.41
C GLY A 232 -28.10 14.75 5.58
N ILE A 233 -28.35 14.36 6.83
CA ILE A 233 -27.93 15.11 8.01
C ILE A 233 -26.79 14.36 8.70
N PRO A 234 -25.66 15.01 9.03
CA PRO A 234 -24.61 14.39 9.82
C PRO A 234 -25.13 14.13 11.25
N ILE A 235 -25.07 12.87 11.70
CA ILE A 235 -25.54 12.45 13.02
C ILE A 235 -24.41 12.17 13.99
N HIS A 236 -23.22 11.90 13.46
CA HIS A 236 -22.02 11.65 14.24
C HIS A 236 -20.81 12.11 13.46
N THR A 237 -19.87 12.78 14.13
CA THR A 237 -18.57 13.12 13.58
C THR A 237 -17.50 12.85 14.65
N ASN A 238 -16.47 12.09 14.28
CA ASN A 238 -15.28 11.88 15.09
C ASN A 238 -14.05 12.33 14.31
N THR A 239 -13.17 13.10 14.96
CA THR A 239 -11.97 13.66 14.33
C THR A 239 -10.72 13.22 15.10
N SER A 240 -9.79 12.59 14.40
CA SER A 240 -8.45 12.30 14.87
C SER A 240 -7.48 13.33 14.30
N GLU A 241 -6.58 13.82 15.13
CA GLU A 241 -5.47 14.72 14.73
C GLU A 241 -4.15 13.98 14.88
N TYR A 242 -3.23 14.22 13.95
CA TYR A 242 -1.95 13.53 13.87
C TYR A 242 -0.79 14.52 13.88
N VAL A 243 0.20 14.25 14.71
CA VAL A 243 1.47 14.99 14.77
C VAL A 243 2.59 14.05 14.37
N TYR A 244 3.43 14.48 13.43
CA TYR A 244 4.53 13.69 12.89
C TYR A 244 5.86 14.32 13.25
N THR A 245 6.87 13.47 13.49
CA THR A 245 8.28 13.87 13.39
C THR A 245 8.90 13.24 12.17
N VAL A 246 9.74 14.01 11.48
CA VAL A 246 10.45 13.57 10.28
C VAL A 246 11.95 13.71 10.52
N GLU A 247 12.70 12.63 10.38
CA GLU A 247 14.14 12.59 10.52
C GLU A 247 14.79 12.10 9.22
N ASN A 248 15.77 12.86 8.71
CA ASN A 248 16.46 12.53 7.44
C ASN A 248 15.49 12.28 6.26
N GLY A 249 14.37 13.05 6.19
CA GLY A 249 13.35 12.93 5.15
C GLY A 249 12.42 11.71 5.29
N ARG A 250 12.39 11.07 6.46
CA ARG A 250 11.53 9.93 6.76
C ARG A 250 10.72 10.15 8.02
N LEU A 251 9.54 9.54 8.04
CA LEU A 251 8.73 9.50 9.26
C LEU A 251 9.51 8.79 10.36
N ALA A 252 9.68 9.45 11.51
CA ALA A 252 10.25 8.85 12.71
C ALA A 252 9.15 8.47 13.70
N THR A 253 8.18 9.36 13.93
CA THR A 253 7.04 9.09 14.80
C THR A 253 5.74 9.63 14.22
N CYS A 254 4.61 9.08 14.70
CA CYS A 254 3.28 9.63 14.56
C CYS A 254 2.57 9.55 15.91
N GLN A 255 1.94 10.62 16.35
CA GLN A 255 1.12 10.70 17.55
C GLN A 255 -0.29 11.09 17.16
N GLU A 256 -1.29 10.32 17.57
CA GLU A 256 -2.71 10.64 17.46
C GLU A 256 -3.21 11.31 18.78
N ASN A 257 -4.08 12.28 18.67
CA ASN A 257 -4.62 13.01 19.83
C ASN A 257 -5.44 12.12 20.80
N GLU A 258 -5.95 10.97 20.33
CA GLU A 258 -6.66 10.00 21.17
C GLU A 258 -5.75 9.03 21.94
N GLY A 259 -4.42 9.22 21.86
CA GLY A 259 -3.43 8.50 22.64
C GLY A 259 -2.66 7.41 21.89
N SER A 260 -3.00 7.13 20.64
CA SER A 260 -2.23 6.19 19.82
C SER A 260 -0.91 6.81 19.39
N SER A 261 0.16 6.01 19.42
CA SER A 261 1.47 6.47 18.93
C SER A 261 2.18 5.37 18.14
N PHE A 262 3.02 5.82 17.19
CA PHE A 262 3.79 4.95 16.33
C PHE A 262 5.24 5.43 16.25
N THR A 263 6.18 4.51 16.30
CA THR A 263 7.61 4.74 16.04
C THR A 263 8.05 3.88 14.86
N PHE A 264 8.63 4.50 13.84
CA PHE A 264 8.99 3.83 12.58
C PHE A 264 10.47 3.50 12.53
N HIS A 265 10.81 2.26 12.21
CA HIS A 265 12.18 1.76 12.12
C HIS A 265 12.56 1.50 10.66
N TRP A 266 13.53 2.25 10.14
CA TRP A 266 13.98 2.15 8.76
C TRP A 266 15.29 1.36 8.66
N GLY A 267 15.33 0.39 7.76
CA GLY A 267 16.48 -0.45 7.48
C GLY A 267 17.02 -0.25 6.06
N MET A 268 18.31 -0.54 5.86
CA MET A 268 18.92 -0.58 4.51
C MET A 268 19.04 -2.03 4.06
N MET A 269 18.52 -2.32 2.89
CA MET A 269 18.73 -3.58 2.16
C MET A 269 19.80 -3.39 1.09
N LYS A 270 20.65 -4.41 0.90
CA LYS A 270 21.73 -4.42 -0.09
C LYS A 270 21.38 -5.37 -1.21
#